data_483072bbe4bf22013c0f5eebc94ed78c
#
_entry.id   483072bbe4bf22013c0f5eebc94ed78c
#
_cell.length_a   1.000
_cell.length_b   1.000
_cell.length_c   1.000
_cell.angle_alpha   90.00
_cell.angle_beta   90.00
_cell.angle_gamma   90.00
#
_symmetry.space_group_name_H-M   'P 1'
#
loop_
_entity.id
_entity.type
_entity.pdbx_description
1 polymer ?
#
loop_
_entity_poly.entity_id
_entity_poly.type
_entity_poly.pdbx_seq_one_letter_code
_entity_poly.pdbx_strand_id
1 'polypeptide(L)'
;MKRKSILLVLCIGMILTSCESKISLNSTDVKNEKNQKNTTMENPDKGYNLPIDEDKKKEVVNDCEEIMGIVRDIYSEYNGIQEADQNTAEQMMNRMKEIIKQNGNPVIGSDHYSVMDNYQKMEQFLKSAEQEEKGSVILYEADTDGGITRKEYSYDGKEMSVMSTKMIWSEDTEPVLTYISLSKIKEWAYTENGNFCYELCVPEPPE
;
A
#
# COMPACT_ATOMS: atom_id res chain seq x y z
N MET A 1 26.91 -4.12 27.09
CA MET A 1 26.02 -2.93 26.99
C MET A 1 26.66 -1.94 26.02
N LYS A 2 26.24 -1.91 24.77
CA LYS A 2 26.64 -0.90 23.78
C LYS A 2 25.46 0.04 23.55
N ARG A 3 25.54 1.25 24.05
CA ARG A 3 24.58 2.32 23.80
C ARG A 3 24.75 2.75 22.33
N LYS A 4 23.74 2.49 21.49
CA LYS A 4 23.65 3.09 20.15
C LYS A 4 23.03 4.47 20.30
N SER A 5 23.76 5.49 19.87
CA SER A 5 23.31 6.88 19.83
C SER A 5 22.16 7.00 18.83
N ILE A 6 21.06 7.58 19.30
CA ILE A 6 19.93 7.97 18.46
C ILE A 6 20.36 9.20 17.66
N LEU A 7 20.54 9.03 16.36
CA LEU A 7 20.76 10.13 15.43
C LEU A 7 19.39 10.68 15.04
N LEU A 8 19.13 11.92 15.42
CA LEU A 8 17.93 12.67 15.05
C LEU A 8 18.03 13.04 13.56
N VAL A 9 17.35 12.31 12.69
CA VAL A 9 17.28 12.64 11.26
C VAL A 9 16.16 13.64 11.05
N LEU A 10 16.53 14.88 10.72
CA LEU A 10 15.62 15.93 10.28
C LEU A 10 15.12 15.56 8.87
N CYS A 11 13.83 15.28 8.73
CA CYS A 11 13.19 15.14 7.42
C CYS A 11 13.06 16.52 6.76
N ILE A 12 13.95 16.81 5.81
CA ILE A 12 13.85 17.98 4.94
C ILE A 12 12.90 17.63 3.80
N GLY A 13 11.76 18.33 3.76
CA GLY A 13 10.78 18.20 2.70
C GLY A 13 11.34 18.63 1.35
N MET A 14 11.33 17.75 0.37
CA MET A 14 11.56 18.09 -1.04
C MET A 14 10.26 18.51 -1.69
N ILE A 15 10.20 19.77 -2.08
CA ILE A 15 9.16 20.33 -2.92
C ILE A 15 9.44 19.88 -4.36
N LEU A 16 8.59 19.02 -4.90
CA LEU A 16 8.64 18.66 -6.33
C LEU A 16 7.86 19.70 -7.12
N THR A 17 8.58 20.51 -7.90
CA THR A 17 8.01 21.41 -8.89
C THR A 17 7.46 20.62 -10.07
N SER A 18 6.17 20.81 -10.33
CA SER A 18 5.45 20.29 -11.49
C SER A 18 5.98 20.92 -12.79
N CYS A 19 6.43 20.08 -13.73
CA CYS A 19 6.63 20.46 -15.13
C CYS A 19 5.40 20.05 -15.94
N GLU A 20 4.65 21.04 -16.43
CA GLU A 20 3.61 20.85 -17.45
C GLU A 20 4.27 20.53 -18.80
N SER A 21 4.03 19.37 -19.36
CA SER A 21 4.32 19.06 -20.76
C SER A 21 3.03 18.95 -21.56
N LYS A 22 2.84 19.89 -22.49
CA LYS A 22 1.76 19.88 -23.48
C LYS A 22 1.94 18.72 -24.44
N ILE A 23 0.99 17.80 -24.48
CA ILE A 23 0.93 16.75 -25.50
C ILE A 23 0.03 17.23 -26.64
N SER A 24 0.64 17.37 -27.82
CA SER A 24 -0.05 17.60 -29.09
C SER A 24 -0.62 16.30 -29.62
N LEU A 25 -1.93 16.28 -29.87
CA LEU A 25 -2.62 15.21 -30.57
C LEU A 25 -2.32 15.26 -32.05
N ASN A 26 -1.71 14.22 -32.60
CA ASN A 26 -1.82 13.88 -34.02
C ASN A 26 -2.28 12.45 -34.16
N SER A 27 -3.46 12.32 -34.76
CA SER A 27 -4.04 11.07 -35.22
C SER A 27 -3.29 10.59 -36.47
N THR A 28 -2.95 9.30 -36.55
CA THR A 28 -3.22 8.41 -37.71
C THR A 28 -2.60 7.03 -37.52
N ASP A 29 -3.44 6.05 -37.89
CA ASP A 29 -3.13 4.71 -38.41
C ASP A 29 -2.89 3.53 -37.44
N VAL A 30 -3.95 2.78 -37.41
CA VAL A 30 -4.12 1.35 -37.11
C VAL A 30 -3.12 0.50 -37.92
N LYS A 31 -2.32 -0.34 -37.24
CA LYS A 31 -2.03 -1.72 -37.66
C LYS A 31 -1.30 -2.55 -36.60
N ASN A 32 -1.97 -3.66 -36.26
CA ASN A 32 -1.45 -4.98 -35.88
C ASN A 32 -0.55 -5.17 -34.67
N GLU A 33 -1.19 -5.71 -33.64
CA GLU A 33 -0.83 -6.96 -32.95
C GLU A 33 0.65 -7.31 -32.89
N LYS A 34 1.21 -7.16 -31.68
CA LYS A 34 1.97 -8.28 -31.09
C LYS A 34 1.77 -8.24 -29.60
N ASN A 35 1.20 -9.33 -29.05
CA ASN A 35 1.26 -9.71 -27.65
C ASN A 35 2.64 -9.42 -27.08
N GLN A 36 2.83 -8.24 -26.50
CA GLN A 36 3.92 -8.03 -25.57
C GLN A 36 3.43 -8.60 -24.24
N LYS A 37 3.76 -9.88 -24.05
CA LYS A 37 3.91 -10.46 -22.74
C LYS A 37 4.87 -9.54 -21.99
N ASN A 38 4.36 -8.63 -21.16
CA ASN A 38 5.16 -7.89 -20.20
C ASN A 38 5.67 -8.91 -19.18
N THR A 39 6.75 -9.60 -19.57
CA THR A 39 7.57 -10.36 -18.66
C THR A 39 8.37 -9.30 -17.90
N THR A 40 7.80 -8.79 -16.80
CA THR A 40 8.56 -8.07 -15.79
C THR A 40 9.68 -9.03 -15.41
N MET A 41 10.94 -8.68 -15.73
CA MET A 41 12.09 -9.51 -15.38
C MET A 41 12.15 -9.59 -13.86
N GLU A 42 11.73 -10.73 -13.34
CA GLU A 42 11.94 -11.09 -11.93
C GLU A 42 13.45 -11.09 -11.67
N ASN A 43 13.91 -10.18 -10.85
CA ASN A 43 15.31 -10.15 -10.43
C ASN A 43 15.35 -10.26 -8.90
N PRO A 44 15.39 -11.49 -8.35
CA PRO A 44 15.34 -11.73 -6.92
C PRO A 44 16.49 -11.06 -6.15
N ASP A 45 17.62 -10.79 -6.80
CA ASP A 45 18.79 -10.18 -6.17
C ASP A 45 18.59 -8.67 -5.91
N LYS A 46 17.65 -8.02 -6.62
CA LYS A 46 17.38 -6.58 -6.47
C LYS A 46 16.38 -6.24 -5.38
N GLY A 47 15.66 -7.23 -4.86
CA GLY A 47 14.72 -7.06 -3.75
C GLY A 47 13.39 -6.39 -4.09
N TYR A 48 13.06 -6.20 -5.37
CA TYR A 48 11.76 -5.69 -5.84
C TYR A 48 11.17 -6.60 -6.93
N ASN A 49 9.86 -6.54 -7.12
CA ASN A 49 9.12 -7.42 -8.02
C ASN A 49 9.48 -8.89 -7.79
N LEU A 50 9.50 -9.28 -6.52
CA LEU A 50 9.82 -10.65 -6.15
C LEU A 50 8.70 -11.58 -6.61
N PRO A 51 9.01 -12.86 -6.94
CA PRO A 51 8.00 -13.85 -7.30
C PRO A 51 7.07 -14.09 -6.11
N ILE A 52 5.78 -14.19 -6.41
CA ILE A 52 4.73 -14.48 -5.43
C ILE A 52 4.11 -15.82 -5.82
N ASP A 53 4.03 -16.73 -4.87
CA ASP A 53 3.35 -18.01 -5.03
C ASP A 53 1.87 -17.83 -5.41
N GLU A 54 1.33 -18.66 -6.31
CA GLU A 54 -0.04 -18.51 -6.81
C GLU A 54 -1.10 -18.74 -5.73
N ASP A 55 -0.85 -19.61 -4.76
CA ASP A 55 -1.79 -19.83 -3.67
C ASP A 55 -1.77 -18.64 -2.71
N LYS A 56 -0.59 -18.04 -2.47
CA LYS A 56 -0.46 -16.80 -1.71
C LYS A 56 -1.14 -15.62 -2.42
N LYS A 57 -1.03 -15.52 -3.75
CA LYS A 57 -1.78 -14.49 -4.50
C LYS A 57 -3.28 -14.61 -4.30
N LYS A 58 -3.82 -15.82 -4.40
CA LYS A 58 -5.25 -16.07 -4.18
C LYS A 58 -5.67 -15.71 -2.76
N GLU A 59 -4.88 -16.11 -1.76
CA GLU A 59 -5.13 -15.77 -0.35
C GLU A 59 -5.28 -14.27 -0.17
N VAL A 60 -4.28 -13.48 -0.59
CA VAL A 60 -4.28 -12.02 -0.36
C VAL A 60 -5.33 -11.29 -1.18
N VAL A 61 -5.69 -11.80 -2.36
CA VAL A 61 -6.81 -11.27 -3.15
C VAL A 61 -8.12 -11.51 -2.43
N ASN A 62 -8.38 -12.73 -1.95
CA ASN A 62 -9.59 -13.05 -1.20
C ASN A 62 -9.71 -12.21 0.08
N ASP A 63 -8.62 -12.04 0.84
CA ASP A 63 -8.61 -11.19 2.02
C ASP A 63 -8.99 -9.74 1.68
N CYS A 64 -8.46 -9.22 0.58
CA CYS A 64 -8.75 -7.87 0.13
C CYS A 64 -10.21 -7.74 -0.35
N GLU A 65 -10.72 -8.73 -1.09
CA GLU A 65 -12.13 -8.79 -1.52
C GLU A 65 -13.08 -8.84 -0.32
N GLU A 66 -12.72 -9.58 0.74
CA GLU A 66 -13.53 -9.63 1.97
C GLU A 66 -13.65 -8.24 2.60
N ILE A 67 -12.53 -7.51 2.73
CA ILE A 67 -12.54 -6.15 3.26
C ILE A 67 -13.33 -5.20 2.36
N MET A 68 -13.16 -5.29 1.03
CA MET A 68 -13.98 -4.52 0.07
C MET A 68 -15.47 -4.82 0.27
N GLY A 69 -15.84 -6.10 0.44
CA GLY A 69 -17.22 -6.51 0.72
C GLY A 69 -17.80 -5.86 1.97
N ILE A 70 -17.02 -5.76 3.05
CA ILE A 70 -17.43 -5.15 4.33
C ILE A 70 -17.69 -3.63 4.17
N VAL A 71 -16.93 -2.94 3.32
CA VAL A 71 -17.06 -1.48 3.14
C VAL A 71 -17.93 -1.08 1.94
N ARG A 72 -18.48 -2.05 1.20
CA ARG A 72 -19.28 -1.84 -0.01
C ARG A 72 -20.43 -0.86 0.19
N ASP A 73 -21.20 -1.01 1.26
CA ASP A 73 -22.36 -0.18 1.53
C ASP A 73 -21.97 1.29 1.71
N ILE A 74 -20.83 1.52 2.39
CA ILE A 74 -20.28 2.87 2.57
C ILE A 74 -19.91 3.44 1.20
N TYR A 75 -19.11 2.71 0.40
CA TYR A 75 -18.75 3.18 -0.93
C TYR A 75 -19.98 3.51 -1.78
N SER A 76 -20.99 2.62 -1.81
CA SER A 76 -22.22 2.82 -2.59
C SER A 76 -23.02 4.05 -2.16
N GLU A 77 -23.04 4.37 -0.87
CA GLU A 77 -23.69 5.57 -0.34
C GLU A 77 -23.04 6.86 -0.90
N TYR A 78 -21.70 6.86 -1.04
CA TYR A 78 -20.95 8.04 -1.51
C TYR A 78 -20.77 8.08 -3.03
N ASN A 79 -20.70 6.95 -3.72
CA ASN A 79 -20.49 6.89 -5.16
C ASN A 79 -21.65 7.50 -5.97
N GLY A 80 -22.86 7.60 -5.40
CA GLY A 80 -24.00 8.27 -6.00
C GLY A 80 -24.00 9.81 -5.88
N ILE A 81 -23.02 10.40 -5.18
CA ILE A 81 -22.93 11.85 -5.00
C ILE A 81 -22.23 12.44 -6.22
N GLN A 82 -23.01 13.13 -7.08
CA GLN A 82 -22.45 13.91 -8.18
C GLN A 82 -21.59 15.05 -7.61
N GLU A 83 -20.33 15.18 -8.10
CA GLU A 83 -19.38 16.20 -7.66
C GLU A 83 -18.96 16.04 -6.17
N ALA A 84 -18.57 14.82 -5.78
CA ALA A 84 -17.98 14.60 -4.47
C ALA A 84 -16.72 15.48 -4.32
N ASP A 85 -16.77 16.45 -3.39
CA ASP A 85 -15.62 17.26 -3.05
C ASP A 85 -14.64 16.46 -2.18
N GLN A 86 -13.47 17.02 -1.94
CA GLN A 86 -12.43 16.40 -1.10
C GLN A 86 -12.95 16.02 0.29
N ASN A 87 -13.80 16.85 0.90
CA ASN A 87 -14.36 16.60 2.22
C ASN A 87 -15.29 15.37 2.23
N THR A 88 -16.08 15.18 1.17
CA THR A 88 -16.94 14.00 0.98
C THR A 88 -16.10 12.72 0.84
N ALA A 89 -15.02 12.76 0.05
CA ALA A 89 -14.09 11.65 -0.11
C ALA A 89 -13.38 11.28 1.19
N GLU A 90 -12.94 12.26 1.98
CA GLU A 90 -12.35 12.05 3.30
C GLU A 90 -13.36 11.47 4.31
N GLN A 91 -14.62 11.88 4.28
CA GLN A 91 -15.68 11.31 5.13
C GLN A 91 -15.92 9.85 4.79
N MET A 92 -15.99 9.48 3.51
CA MET A 92 -16.11 8.10 3.05
C MET A 92 -14.93 7.28 3.58
N MET A 93 -13.71 7.70 3.29
CA MET A 93 -12.49 7.04 3.75
C MET A 93 -12.48 6.83 5.27
N ASN A 94 -12.83 7.85 6.05
CA ASN A 94 -12.87 7.75 7.50
C ASN A 94 -13.91 6.75 8.00
N ARG A 95 -15.09 6.67 7.36
CA ARG A 95 -16.10 5.65 7.69
C ARG A 95 -15.61 4.25 7.36
N MET A 96 -14.95 4.07 6.22
CA MET A 96 -14.33 2.80 5.84
C MET A 96 -13.28 2.38 6.87
N LYS A 97 -12.40 3.30 7.29
CA LYS A 97 -11.42 3.05 8.37
C LYS A 97 -12.07 2.55 9.65
N GLU A 98 -13.14 3.19 10.12
CA GLU A 98 -13.83 2.78 11.35
C GLU A 98 -14.40 1.36 11.26
N ILE A 99 -14.89 0.94 10.11
CA ILE A 99 -15.36 -0.43 9.89
C ILE A 99 -14.21 -1.43 9.90
N ILE A 100 -13.13 -1.13 9.16
CA ILE A 100 -11.93 -2.00 9.10
C ILE A 100 -11.29 -2.11 10.48
N LYS A 101 -11.21 -1.02 11.24
CA LYS A 101 -10.71 -0.99 12.62
C LYS A 101 -11.44 -1.96 13.54
N GLN A 102 -12.77 -2.12 13.37
CA GLN A 102 -13.58 -3.03 14.19
C GLN A 102 -13.19 -4.50 13.98
N ASN A 103 -12.59 -4.85 12.83
CA ASN A 103 -12.01 -6.19 12.58
C ASN A 103 -10.67 -6.40 13.32
N GLY A 104 -10.19 -5.39 14.03
CA GLY A 104 -8.99 -5.47 14.85
C GLY A 104 -7.68 -5.43 14.09
N ASN A 105 -7.68 -5.14 12.78
CA ASN A 105 -6.46 -4.95 11.99
C ASN A 105 -5.96 -3.50 12.09
N PRO A 106 -4.63 -3.27 12.01
CA PRO A 106 -4.08 -1.95 11.76
C PRO A 106 -4.70 -1.34 10.51
N VAL A 107 -5.09 -0.07 10.58
CA VAL A 107 -5.65 0.65 9.44
C VAL A 107 -5.23 2.12 9.45
N ILE A 108 -4.94 2.65 8.26
CA ILE A 108 -4.67 4.07 8.03
C ILE A 108 -5.59 4.59 6.90
N GLY A 109 -5.70 5.92 6.78
CA GLY A 109 -6.20 6.56 5.56
C GLY A 109 -5.04 6.92 4.64
N SER A 110 -5.32 7.14 3.37
CA SER A 110 -4.33 7.60 2.40
C SER A 110 -4.01 9.10 2.50
N ASP A 111 -4.67 9.81 3.39
CA ASP A 111 -4.37 11.19 3.73
C ASP A 111 -3.03 11.28 4.50
N HIS A 112 -2.22 12.28 4.18
CA HIS A 112 -0.86 12.44 4.72
C HIS A 112 -0.76 12.60 6.25
N TYR A 113 -1.89 12.78 6.91
CA TYR A 113 -1.98 13.01 8.37
C TYR A 113 -2.69 11.88 9.11
N SER A 114 -2.93 10.76 8.45
CA SER A 114 -3.67 9.66 9.07
C SER A 114 -2.85 9.01 10.17
N VAL A 115 -3.47 8.88 11.34
CA VAL A 115 -2.93 8.10 12.45
C VAL A 115 -3.36 6.65 12.26
N MET A 116 -2.43 5.72 12.44
CA MET A 116 -2.73 4.29 12.38
C MET A 116 -3.61 3.87 13.55
N ASP A 117 -4.81 3.41 13.26
CA ASP A 117 -5.66 2.74 14.23
C ASP A 117 -5.16 1.31 14.49
N ASN A 118 -5.40 0.76 15.69
CA ASN A 118 -4.91 -0.56 16.11
C ASN A 118 -3.39 -0.75 15.96
N TYR A 119 -2.61 0.33 16.07
CA TYR A 119 -1.16 0.34 15.84
C TYR A 119 -0.39 -0.62 16.75
N GLN A 120 -0.98 -1.06 17.87
CA GLN A 120 -0.35 -1.97 18.82
C GLN A 120 0.08 -3.30 18.17
N LYS A 121 -0.66 -3.79 17.18
CA LYS A 121 -0.26 -4.98 16.42
C LYS A 121 0.99 -4.72 15.57
N MET A 122 1.05 -3.56 14.92
CA MET A 122 2.24 -3.14 14.17
C MET A 122 3.42 -2.97 15.11
N GLU A 123 3.23 -2.29 16.25
CA GLU A 123 4.27 -2.10 17.25
C GLU A 123 4.82 -3.44 17.78
N GLN A 124 3.94 -4.39 18.07
CA GLN A 124 4.35 -5.72 18.53
C GLN A 124 5.19 -6.44 17.48
N PHE A 125 4.75 -6.41 16.22
CA PHE A 125 5.50 -6.99 15.10
C PHE A 125 6.89 -6.36 14.96
N LEU A 126 6.98 -5.02 15.00
CA LEU A 126 8.25 -4.32 14.85
C LEU A 126 9.21 -4.60 16.02
N LYS A 127 8.69 -4.68 17.26
CA LYS A 127 9.48 -5.07 18.43
C LYS A 127 10.00 -6.51 18.34
N SER A 128 9.19 -7.44 17.81
CA SER A 128 9.65 -8.81 17.56
C SER A 128 10.71 -8.84 16.46
N ALA A 129 10.55 -8.06 15.39
CA ALA A 129 11.56 -7.96 14.33
C ALA A 129 12.89 -7.38 14.82
N GLU A 130 12.89 -6.40 15.76
CA GLU A 130 14.10 -5.89 16.42
C GLU A 130 14.81 -6.97 17.25
N GLN A 131 14.09 -7.99 17.71
CA GLN A 131 14.62 -9.15 18.45
C GLN A 131 15.00 -10.31 17.51
N GLU A 132 14.98 -10.09 16.19
CA GLU A 132 15.22 -11.08 15.15
C GLU A 132 14.19 -12.24 15.16
N GLU A 133 13.00 -12.02 15.73
CA GLU A 133 11.91 -12.98 15.73
C GLU A 133 11.09 -12.86 14.43
N LYS A 134 10.82 -14.03 13.82
CA LYS A 134 9.97 -14.11 12.62
C LYS A 134 8.52 -13.76 12.92
N GLY A 135 7.89 -13.09 11.98
CA GLY A 135 6.48 -12.74 12.13
C GLY A 135 5.92 -11.99 10.95
N SER A 136 4.64 -11.68 11.00
CA SER A 136 3.98 -10.82 10.02
C SER A 136 2.86 -10.00 10.65
N VAL A 137 2.50 -8.91 9.98
CA VAL A 137 1.35 -8.07 10.34
C VAL A 137 0.70 -7.54 9.07
N ILE A 138 -0.63 -7.46 9.07
CA ILE A 138 -1.40 -6.88 7.97
C ILE A 138 -1.85 -5.48 8.37
N LEU A 139 -1.63 -4.52 7.49
CA LEU A 139 -2.11 -3.15 7.55
C LEU A 139 -3.04 -2.92 6.36
N TYR A 140 -4.19 -2.33 6.60
CA TYR A 140 -5.06 -1.84 5.54
C TYR A 140 -4.93 -0.32 5.41
N GLU A 141 -4.95 0.16 4.19
CA GLU A 141 -5.01 1.58 3.85
C GLU A 141 -6.31 1.84 3.08
N ALA A 142 -7.15 2.69 3.63
CA ALA A 142 -8.37 3.13 2.98
C ALA A 142 -8.08 4.38 2.16
N ASP A 143 -8.46 4.36 0.88
CA ASP A 143 -8.19 5.45 -0.05
C ASP A 143 -9.38 6.39 -0.17
N THR A 144 -9.14 7.64 -0.53
CA THR A 144 -10.17 8.66 -0.76
C THR A 144 -11.02 8.37 -2.00
N ASP A 145 -10.54 7.49 -2.91
CA ASP A 145 -11.29 6.97 -4.06
C ASP A 145 -12.17 5.76 -3.72
N GLY A 146 -12.18 5.35 -2.44
CA GLY A 146 -12.90 4.19 -1.96
C GLY A 146 -12.14 2.86 -2.15
N GLY A 147 -10.95 2.89 -2.73
CA GLY A 147 -10.10 1.71 -2.86
C GLY A 147 -9.51 1.27 -1.52
N ILE A 148 -9.01 0.05 -1.50
CA ILE A 148 -8.31 -0.54 -0.34
C ILE A 148 -6.95 -1.06 -0.80
N THR A 149 -5.91 -0.68 -0.05
CA THR A 149 -4.59 -1.29 -0.18
C THR A 149 -4.32 -2.15 1.04
N ARG A 150 -4.08 -3.45 0.84
CA ARG A 150 -3.63 -4.39 1.85
C ARG A 150 -2.11 -4.50 1.79
N LYS A 151 -1.44 -4.24 2.90
CA LYS A 151 0.02 -4.38 3.05
C LYS A 151 0.32 -5.43 4.10
N GLU A 152 0.95 -6.53 3.70
CA GLU A 152 1.44 -7.55 4.62
C GLU A 152 2.95 -7.37 4.79
N TYR A 153 3.36 -6.92 5.96
CA TYR A 153 4.76 -6.85 6.36
C TYR A 153 5.17 -8.19 6.96
N SER A 154 6.28 -8.72 6.50
CA SER A 154 6.82 -10.01 6.97
C SER A 154 8.29 -9.87 7.29
N TYR A 155 8.73 -10.46 8.39
CA TYR A 155 10.12 -10.56 8.78
C TYR A 155 10.52 -12.02 8.94
N ASP A 156 11.56 -12.47 8.23
CA ASP A 156 11.99 -13.87 8.18
C ASP A 156 13.11 -14.22 9.18
N GLY A 157 13.48 -13.28 10.05
CA GLY A 157 14.58 -13.37 10.99
C GLY A 157 15.86 -12.70 10.49
N LYS A 158 15.85 -12.14 9.26
CA LYS A 158 16.99 -11.41 8.65
C LYS A 158 16.54 -10.19 7.87
N GLU A 159 15.53 -10.36 7.04
CA GLU A 159 15.07 -9.35 6.10
C GLU A 159 13.57 -9.10 6.30
N MET A 160 13.17 -7.85 6.14
CA MET A 160 11.77 -7.46 6.11
C MET A 160 11.31 -7.29 4.66
N SER A 161 10.09 -7.72 4.39
CA SER A 161 9.44 -7.54 3.10
C SER A 161 8.02 -7.02 3.27
N VAL A 162 7.46 -6.44 2.22
CA VAL A 162 6.06 -6.04 2.15
C VAL A 162 5.42 -6.56 0.88
N MET A 163 4.28 -7.24 1.04
CA MET A 163 3.39 -7.60 -0.04
C MET A 163 2.24 -6.59 -0.06
N SER A 164 2.13 -5.86 -1.16
CA SER A 164 1.09 -4.85 -1.35
C SER A 164 0.09 -5.33 -2.40
N THR A 165 -1.20 -5.28 -2.06
CA THR A 165 -2.32 -5.64 -2.94
C THR A 165 -3.30 -4.49 -2.92
N LYS A 166 -3.59 -3.89 -4.08
CA LYS A 166 -4.56 -2.80 -4.20
C LYS A 166 -5.77 -3.25 -4.98
N MET A 167 -6.95 -2.98 -4.44
CA MET A 167 -8.22 -3.12 -5.11
C MET A 167 -8.96 -1.79 -5.16
N ILE A 168 -9.70 -1.60 -6.23
CA ILE A 168 -10.61 -0.47 -6.45
C ILE A 168 -11.98 -0.99 -6.83
N TRP A 169 -12.96 -0.10 -6.92
CA TRP A 169 -14.30 -0.42 -7.42
C TRP A 169 -14.37 -0.27 -8.93
N SER A 170 -15.04 -1.21 -9.60
CA SER A 170 -15.48 -1.05 -10.99
C SER A 170 -16.70 -0.13 -11.08
N GLU A 171 -17.12 0.20 -12.30
CA GLU A 171 -18.38 0.92 -12.55
C GLU A 171 -19.61 0.20 -11.98
N ASP A 172 -19.59 -1.13 -11.95
CA ASP A 172 -20.65 -1.98 -11.40
C ASP A 172 -20.53 -2.21 -9.88
N THR A 173 -19.66 -1.47 -9.19
CA THR A 173 -19.38 -1.60 -7.74
C THR A 173 -18.85 -2.98 -7.33
N GLU A 174 -18.15 -3.65 -8.23
CA GLU A 174 -17.44 -4.89 -7.92
C GLU A 174 -15.94 -4.62 -7.66
N PRO A 175 -15.31 -5.34 -6.71
CA PRO A 175 -13.86 -5.20 -6.46
C PRO A 175 -13.04 -5.62 -7.68
N VAL A 176 -12.05 -4.81 -8.03
CA VAL A 176 -11.12 -5.09 -9.14
C VAL A 176 -9.68 -4.97 -8.64
N LEU A 177 -8.91 -6.04 -8.84
CA LEU A 177 -7.49 -6.03 -8.55
C LEU A 177 -6.73 -5.08 -9.48
N THR A 178 -6.05 -4.09 -8.89
CA THR A 178 -5.22 -3.13 -9.63
C THR A 178 -3.77 -3.61 -9.73
N TYR A 179 -3.20 -4.00 -8.61
CA TYR A 179 -1.86 -4.59 -8.58
C TYR A 179 -1.66 -5.50 -7.38
N ILE A 180 -0.68 -6.36 -7.50
CA ILE A 180 -0.06 -7.11 -6.43
C ILE A 180 1.45 -7.06 -6.61
N SER A 181 2.18 -6.79 -5.55
CA SER A 181 3.64 -6.70 -5.58
C SER A 181 4.26 -7.20 -4.28
N LEU A 182 5.46 -7.75 -4.37
CA LEU A 182 6.28 -8.14 -3.23
C LEU A 182 7.64 -7.47 -3.36
N SER A 183 8.06 -6.74 -2.33
CA SER A 183 9.35 -6.05 -2.29
C SER A 183 10.00 -6.19 -0.92
N LYS A 184 11.33 -6.23 -0.90
CA LYS A 184 12.10 -6.12 0.33
C LYS A 184 12.09 -4.69 0.84
N ILE A 185 12.12 -4.55 2.14
CA ILE A 185 12.32 -3.28 2.84
C ILE A 185 13.82 -3.18 3.13
N LYS A 186 14.44 -2.15 2.58
CA LYS A 186 15.88 -1.89 2.70
C LYS A 186 16.25 -1.35 4.08
N GLU A 187 15.46 -0.37 4.53
CA GLU A 187 15.61 0.25 5.84
C GLU A 187 14.23 0.56 6.41
N TRP A 188 14.11 0.48 7.72
CA TRP A 188 12.89 0.86 8.42
C TRP A 188 13.19 1.50 9.76
N ALA A 189 12.30 2.35 10.21
CA ALA A 189 12.35 3.01 11.50
C ALA A 189 10.94 3.11 12.10
N TYR A 190 10.89 2.98 13.41
CA TYR A 190 9.67 3.09 14.18
C TYR A 190 9.89 4.03 15.36
N THR A 191 8.90 4.86 15.66
CA THR A 191 8.95 5.78 16.79
C THR A 191 7.95 5.38 17.87
N GLU A 192 8.22 5.74 19.12
CA GLU A 192 7.33 5.49 20.26
C GLU A 192 5.93 6.13 20.07
N ASN A 193 5.79 7.08 19.15
CA ASN A 193 4.52 7.73 18.82
C ASN A 193 3.71 6.97 17.74
N GLY A 194 4.14 5.75 17.36
CA GLY A 194 3.43 4.91 16.40
C GLY A 194 3.69 5.26 14.93
N ASN A 195 4.71 6.10 14.62
CA ASN A 195 5.09 6.34 13.24
C ASN A 195 6.02 5.24 12.74
N PHE A 196 5.65 4.61 11.65
CA PHE A 196 6.44 3.61 10.94
C PHE A 196 6.83 4.14 9.57
N CYS A 197 8.13 4.23 9.32
CA CYS A 197 8.71 4.68 8.06
C CYS A 197 9.61 3.59 7.51
N TYR A 198 9.62 3.40 6.19
CA TYR A 198 10.50 2.43 5.55
C TYR A 198 10.89 2.86 4.15
N GLU A 199 12.02 2.34 3.68
CA GLU A 199 12.52 2.48 2.31
C GLU A 199 12.41 1.13 1.60
N LEU A 200 11.76 1.09 0.44
CA LEU A 200 11.68 -0.10 -0.40
C LEU A 200 12.93 -0.27 -1.26
N CYS A 201 13.27 -1.53 -1.56
CA CYS A 201 14.12 -1.79 -2.72
C CYS A 201 13.33 -1.43 -3.98
N VAL A 202 13.85 -0.52 -4.78
CA VAL A 202 13.24 -0.02 -6.02
C VAL A 202 14.22 -0.09 -7.17
N PRO A 203 13.76 -0.15 -8.44
CA PRO A 203 14.64 -0.03 -9.58
C PRO A 203 15.46 1.26 -9.54
N GLU A 204 16.73 1.19 -9.93
CA GLU A 204 17.51 2.40 -10.15
C GLU A 204 16.88 3.21 -11.27
N PRO A 205 16.80 4.56 -11.15
CA PRO A 205 16.32 5.39 -12.24
C PRO A 205 17.21 5.19 -13.48
N PRO A 206 16.63 5.20 -14.69
CA PRO A 206 17.42 5.11 -15.91
C PRO A 206 18.38 6.32 -15.98
N GLU A 207 19.63 6.06 -16.36
CA GLU A 207 20.66 7.08 -16.62
C GLU A 207 20.30 7.98 -17.80
#